data_3cf6f6a2265b23109ef6a5d3f5e76e40
#
_entry.id   3cf6f6a2265b23109ef6a5d3f5e76e40
#
_cell.length_a   1.000
_cell.length_b   1.000
_cell.length_c   1.000
_cell.angle_alpha   90.00
_cell.angle_beta   90.00
_cell.angle_gamma   90.00
#
_symmetry.space_group_name_H-M   'P 1'
#
loop_
_entity.id
_entity.type
_entity.pdbx_description
1 polymer ?
#
loop_
_entity_poly.entity_id
_entity_poly.type
_entity_poly.pdbx_seq_one_letter_code
_entity_poly.pdbx_strand_id
1 'polypeptide(L)'
;MRNKTILFLTTLGLGLILAACSSEATGISAGGVTVTAVAPTATSQPTSTPTAIPTIPSTTPTTPPPSPTSPPVVFAPPDIHYLQTAVEDALADFSGLSSYVIVDLSSGEQISHDPDLAIAGTSLVKIPLLVQTFRALDRPPDVEQTKLLTQTTAVSSNFAANLLLRDVVGGGDIFAGADALTQAMRELGLYNTFIAVPYDMEPPDGRLQTYITPANQRTDRTTHPDPYRQTTIGDLATITQMIYDCAETDSGLLRETYGAQLSQTECQEILHLLEENNLARLLERGLPDDIVMAHKVGWIDDTHGNVGIVFGPERDYLIALALYSPGWLEWEISAPIFEQISRLAYAHFNDPDAYPADILAAPPALAATPTPLPTPAYPQAIVFGTRGVGLTLRATPGGAEVAILPEGAVVSLLATPPQVQDGLTWRHIRTATGDEGWVGEAFLTFE
;
A
#
# COMPACT_ATOMS: atom_id res chain seq x y z
N MET A 1 57.98 25.98 10.51
CA MET A 1 58.79 25.28 11.54
C MET A 1 58.13 23.92 11.79
N ARG A 2 58.86 22.89 11.35
CA ARG A 2 59.03 21.52 11.86
C ARG A 2 57.77 20.71 12.25
N ASN A 3 57.37 19.82 11.37
CA ASN A 3 57.51 18.33 11.40
C ASN A 3 57.33 17.67 12.76
N LYS A 4 56.37 16.73 12.83
CA LYS A 4 56.69 15.35 13.26
C LYS A 4 55.63 14.34 12.78
N THR A 5 56.04 13.55 11.81
CA THR A 5 55.54 12.24 11.39
C THR A 5 55.71 11.25 12.53
N ILE A 6 54.70 10.44 12.84
CA ILE A 6 54.88 9.15 13.52
C ILE A 6 54.14 8.10 12.73
N LEU A 7 54.98 7.21 12.16
CA LEU A 7 54.68 5.97 11.47
C LEU A 7 54.63 4.88 12.54
N PHE A 8 53.53 4.09 12.63
CA PHE A 8 53.57 2.79 13.29
C PHE A 8 53.08 1.72 12.31
N LEU A 9 54.07 0.93 11.83
CA LEU A 9 53.89 -0.37 11.24
C LEU A 9 53.79 -1.40 12.37
N THR A 10 52.79 -2.28 12.32
CA THR A 10 52.93 -3.63 12.90
C THR A 10 52.28 -4.63 11.95
N THR A 11 53.10 -5.52 11.50
CA THR A 11 52.84 -6.68 10.67
C THR A 11 52.48 -7.90 11.50
N LEU A 12 51.86 -8.86 10.81
CA LEU A 12 51.81 -10.31 11.02
C LEU A 12 50.68 -10.92 11.83
N GLY A 13 50.03 -11.87 11.18
CA GLY A 13 49.23 -12.91 11.79
C GLY A 13 48.41 -13.72 10.78
N LEU A 14 49.08 -14.42 9.89
CA LEU A 14 48.52 -15.44 8.98
C LEU A 14 48.16 -16.68 9.81
N GLY A 15 46.91 -17.12 9.77
CA GLY A 15 46.43 -18.34 10.39
C GLY A 15 45.38 -19.02 9.52
N LEU A 16 45.85 -19.83 8.55
CA LEU A 16 45.03 -20.76 7.79
C LEU A 16 44.74 -21.98 8.69
N ILE A 17 43.47 -22.28 8.94
CA ILE A 17 43.04 -23.60 9.40
C ILE A 17 42.04 -24.15 8.39
N LEU A 18 42.55 -25.03 7.53
CA LEU A 18 41.79 -25.98 6.75
C LEU A 18 41.44 -27.18 7.65
N ALA A 19 40.16 -27.39 7.92
CA ALA A 19 39.67 -28.64 8.46
C ALA A 19 38.78 -29.29 7.39
N ALA A 20 39.37 -30.26 6.71
CA ALA A 20 38.63 -31.21 5.88
C ALA A 20 38.01 -32.27 6.80
N CYS A 21 36.67 -32.39 6.77
CA CYS A 21 35.98 -33.59 7.28
C CYS A 21 35.36 -34.31 6.08
N SER A 22 36.00 -35.39 5.69
CA SER A 22 35.44 -36.48 4.91
C SER A 22 34.45 -37.26 5.77
N SER A 23 33.18 -37.38 5.36
CA SER A 23 32.27 -38.37 5.92
C SER A 23 31.95 -39.43 4.89
N GLU A 24 32.22 -40.64 5.31
CA GLU A 24 31.98 -41.91 4.59
C GLU A 24 30.49 -42.10 4.31
N ALA A 25 30.19 -42.50 3.11
CA ALA A 25 28.90 -42.98 2.67
C ALA A 25 28.70 -44.43 3.15
N THR A 26 27.83 -44.67 4.13
CA THR A 26 27.29 -45.99 4.42
C THR A 26 25.98 -46.16 3.66
N GLY A 27 26.02 -47.06 2.69
CA GLY A 27 24.83 -47.47 1.94
C GLY A 27 23.88 -48.27 2.83
N ILE A 28 22.60 -47.90 2.79
CA ILE A 28 21.52 -48.73 3.29
C ILE A 28 20.66 -49.17 2.10
N SER A 29 20.64 -50.51 1.95
CA SER A 29 19.90 -51.28 0.97
C SER A 29 18.38 -50.99 1.04
N ALA A 30 17.76 -50.74 -0.13
CA ALA A 30 16.32 -50.64 -0.30
C ALA A 30 15.66 -52.02 -0.13
N GLY A 31 14.94 -52.22 0.97
CA GLY A 31 14.01 -53.31 1.14
C GLY A 31 12.68 -52.97 0.44
N GLY A 32 12.42 -53.62 -0.69
CA GLY A 32 11.15 -53.54 -1.39
C GLY A 32 10.01 -54.18 -0.61
N VAL A 33 9.00 -53.41 -0.28
CA VAL A 33 7.72 -53.91 0.22
C VAL A 33 6.73 -54.00 -0.94
N THR A 34 6.46 -55.25 -1.36
CA THR A 34 5.44 -55.54 -2.36
C THR A 34 4.08 -55.53 -1.66
N VAL A 35 3.24 -54.55 -1.94
CA VAL A 35 1.84 -54.56 -1.48
C VAL A 35 0.97 -55.30 -2.50
N THR A 36 0.53 -56.50 -2.13
CA THR A 36 -0.43 -57.29 -2.91
C THR A 36 -1.84 -56.76 -2.68
N ALA A 37 -2.46 -56.24 -3.72
CA ALA A 37 -3.87 -55.81 -3.68
C ALA A 37 -4.77 -57.05 -3.62
N VAL A 38 -5.56 -57.19 -2.56
CA VAL A 38 -6.61 -58.18 -2.42
C VAL A 38 -7.92 -57.58 -2.93
N ALA A 39 -8.48 -58.17 -3.97
CA ALA A 39 -9.79 -57.79 -4.51
C ALA A 39 -10.91 -58.24 -3.55
N PRO A 40 -11.98 -57.47 -3.33
CA PRO A 40 -13.10 -57.89 -2.50
C PRO A 40 -13.98 -58.89 -3.26
N THR A 41 -14.19 -60.03 -2.64
CA THR A 41 -15.14 -61.10 -3.08
C THR A 41 -16.56 -60.60 -2.91
N ALA A 42 -17.35 -60.64 -3.98
CA ALA A 42 -18.76 -60.33 -3.96
C ALA A 42 -19.54 -61.47 -3.28
N THR A 43 -20.16 -61.15 -2.14
CA THR A 43 -21.10 -62.09 -1.45
C THR A 43 -22.49 -61.85 -2.01
N SER A 44 -23.05 -62.84 -2.64
CA SER A 44 -24.46 -62.90 -3.13
C SER A 44 -25.44 -62.94 -1.98
N GLN A 45 -26.33 -61.95 -1.93
CA GLN A 45 -27.46 -61.88 -0.98
C GLN A 45 -28.65 -62.69 -1.49
N PRO A 46 -29.35 -63.47 -0.65
CA PRO A 46 -30.50 -64.23 -1.07
C PRO A 46 -31.74 -63.37 -1.30
N THR A 47 -32.41 -63.60 -2.40
CA THR A 47 -33.67 -62.97 -2.82
C THR A 47 -34.80 -63.45 -1.91
N SER A 48 -35.38 -62.54 -1.11
CA SER A 48 -36.62 -62.78 -0.37
C SER A 48 -37.81 -62.23 -1.15
N THR A 49 -38.81 -63.13 -1.40
CA THR A 49 -40.08 -62.83 -2.05
C THR A 49 -40.93 -61.92 -1.13
N PRO A 50 -41.51 -60.82 -1.61
CA PRO A 50 -42.36 -59.98 -0.76
C PRO A 50 -43.78 -60.60 -0.60
N THR A 51 -44.17 -60.78 0.63
CA THR A 51 -45.53 -61.02 1.02
C THR A 51 -46.36 -59.76 0.99
N ALA A 52 -47.49 -59.76 0.28
CA ALA A 52 -48.38 -58.61 0.15
C ALA A 52 -48.99 -58.21 1.51
N ILE A 53 -48.79 -56.98 1.94
CA ILE A 53 -49.38 -56.35 3.11
C ILE A 53 -50.64 -55.57 2.66
N PRO A 54 -51.77 -55.66 3.37
CA PRO A 54 -53.02 -54.97 3.01
C PRO A 54 -52.81 -53.43 3.17
N THR A 55 -53.24 -52.71 2.13
CA THR A 55 -53.16 -51.24 2.04
C THR A 55 -54.17 -50.60 2.98
N ILE A 56 -53.72 -49.88 4.00
CA ILE A 56 -54.50 -48.95 4.79
C ILE A 56 -54.55 -47.64 4.04
N PRO A 57 -55.69 -46.95 3.87
CA PRO A 57 -55.73 -45.65 3.22
C PRO A 57 -54.96 -44.63 4.06
N SER A 58 -53.88 -44.16 3.50
CA SER A 58 -53.04 -43.12 4.10
C SER A 58 -53.78 -41.79 3.97
N THR A 59 -54.19 -41.23 5.09
CA THR A 59 -54.56 -39.79 5.15
C THR A 59 -53.30 -38.97 5.00
N THR A 60 -53.17 -38.32 3.85
CA THR A 60 -52.05 -37.38 3.58
C THR A 60 -52.11 -36.24 4.62
N PRO A 61 -51.09 -36.04 5.46
CA PRO A 61 -51.04 -34.86 6.30
C PRO A 61 -50.85 -33.64 5.39
N THR A 62 -51.81 -32.71 5.44
CA THR A 62 -51.71 -31.40 4.79
C THR A 62 -50.59 -30.64 5.49
N THR A 63 -49.44 -30.51 4.86
CA THR A 63 -48.35 -29.66 5.33
C THR A 63 -48.85 -28.23 5.36
N PRO A 64 -48.72 -27.47 6.49
CA PRO A 64 -49.08 -26.08 6.52
C PRO A 64 -48.18 -25.32 5.49
N PRO A 65 -48.70 -24.27 4.84
CA PRO A 65 -47.93 -23.49 3.92
C PRO A 65 -46.68 -22.95 4.67
N PRO A 66 -45.51 -22.89 4.00
CA PRO A 66 -44.33 -22.34 4.62
C PRO A 66 -44.62 -20.91 5.07
N SER A 67 -44.30 -20.59 6.32
CA SER A 67 -44.31 -19.22 6.81
C SER A 67 -43.49 -18.32 5.85
N PRO A 68 -43.96 -17.12 5.53
CA PRO A 68 -43.19 -16.21 4.72
C PRO A 68 -41.81 -16.02 5.39
N THR A 69 -40.77 -16.47 4.74
CA THR A 69 -39.40 -16.21 5.15
C THR A 69 -39.19 -14.67 5.03
N SER A 70 -38.96 -14.01 6.15
CA SER A 70 -38.54 -12.62 6.09
C SER A 70 -37.37 -12.49 5.15
N PRO A 71 -37.31 -11.48 4.29
CA PRO A 71 -36.12 -11.24 3.47
C PRO A 71 -34.90 -11.20 4.38
N PRO A 72 -33.73 -11.68 3.94
CA PRO A 72 -32.49 -11.57 4.71
C PRO A 72 -32.27 -10.10 5.08
N VAL A 73 -32.00 -9.85 6.34
CA VAL A 73 -31.60 -8.50 6.79
C VAL A 73 -30.26 -8.25 6.14
N VAL A 74 -30.21 -7.31 5.21
CA VAL A 74 -28.97 -6.87 4.60
C VAL A 74 -28.27 -6.00 5.64
N PHE A 75 -27.05 -6.38 6.01
CA PHE A 75 -26.20 -5.60 6.89
C PHE A 75 -26.01 -4.17 6.30
N ALA A 76 -26.27 -3.16 7.11
CA ALA A 76 -26.02 -1.76 6.78
C ALA A 76 -25.19 -1.16 7.92
N PRO A 77 -23.93 -0.78 7.67
CA PRO A 77 -23.12 -0.13 8.69
C PRO A 77 -23.77 1.21 9.11
N PRO A 78 -23.47 1.71 10.31
CA PRO A 78 -23.83 3.06 10.71
C PRO A 78 -23.25 4.10 9.74
N ASP A 79 -23.68 5.35 9.83
CA ASP A 79 -23.08 6.47 9.09
C ASP A 79 -21.56 6.52 9.38
N ILE A 80 -20.75 6.61 8.34
CA ILE A 80 -19.28 6.56 8.42
C ILE A 80 -18.68 7.68 9.31
N HIS A 81 -19.42 8.78 9.53
CA HIS A 81 -19.00 9.85 10.43
C HIS A 81 -18.96 9.44 11.91
N TYR A 82 -19.68 8.36 12.30
CA TYR A 82 -19.50 7.79 13.64
C TYR A 82 -18.11 7.15 13.76
N LEU A 83 -17.64 6.46 12.72
CA LEU A 83 -16.30 5.93 12.70
C LEU A 83 -15.26 7.04 12.73
N GLN A 84 -15.46 8.12 11.97
CA GLN A 84 -14.57 9.29 11.99
C GLN A 84 -14.43 9.84 13.41
N THR A 85 -15.55 10.10 14.08
CA THR A 85 -15.54 10.61 15.47
C THR A 85 -14.80 9.66 16.41
N ALA A 86 -15.05 8.36 16.32
CA ALA A 86 -14.40 7.36 17.16
C ALA A 86 -12.88 7.28 16.92
N VAL A 87 -12.43 7.42 15.67
CA VAL A 87 -11.00 7.44 15.32
C VAL A 87 -10.33 8.72 15.82
N GLU A 88 -11.00 9.87 15.68
CA GLU A 88 -10.51 11.15 16.21
C GLU A 88 -10.39 11.14 17.74
N ASP A 89 -11.35 10.53 18.44
CA ASP A 89 -11.31 10.34 19.90
C ASP A 89 -10.17 9.40 20.31
N ALA A 90 -9.92 8.31 19.55
CA ALA A 90 -8.80 7.41 19.79
C ALA A 90 -7.42 8.07 19.59
N LEU A 91 -7.35 9.12 18.77
CA LEU A 91 -6.14 9.91 18.50
C LEU A 91 -5.99 11.14 19.40
N ALA A 92 -7.03 11.52 20.18
CA ALA A 92 -7.07 12.80 20.90
C ALA A 92 -5.91 13.01 21.89
N ASP A 93 -5.46 11.94 22.52
CA ASP A 93 -4.34 11.98 23.49
C ASP A 93 -2.96 11.78 22.86
N PHE A 94 -2.90 11.53 21.55
CA PHE A 94 -1.63 11.39 20.84
C PHE A 94 -1.01 12.75 20.52
N SER A 95 0.10 13.07 21.14
CA SER A 95 0.77 14.38 21.02
C SER A 95 1.57 14.59 19.72
N GLY A 96 1.71 13.54 18.89
CA GLY A 96 2.42 13.57 17.61
C GLY A 96 1.54 13.99 16.44
N LEU A 97 1.97 13.66 15.21
CA LEU A 97 1.17 13.79 13.99
C LEU A 97 0.60 12.44 13.61
N SER A 98 -0.64 12.42 13.19
CA SER A 98 -1.32 11.25 12.65
C SER A 98 -1.80 11.52 11.22
N SER A 99 -1.84 10.47 10.43
CA SER A 99 -2.42 10.50 9.09
C SER A 99 -3.19 9.20 8.88
N TYR A 100 -4.45 9.27 8.43
CA TYR A 100 -5.22 8.06 8.13
C TYR A 100 -6.14 8.22 6.93
N VAL A 101 -6.45 7.09 6.32
CA VAL A 101 -7.51 6.90 5.31
C VAL A 101 -8.19 5.58 5.61
N ILE A 102 -9.53 5.57 5.70
CA ILE A 102 -10.35 4.36 5.84
C ILE A 102 -11.43 4.42 4.77
N VAL A 103 -11.59 3.37 3.98
CA VAL A 103 -12.50 3.32 2.83
C VAL A 103 -13.37 2.07 2.91
N ASP A 104 -14.67 2.22 2.79
CA ASP A 104 -15.60 1.12 2.46
C ASP A 104 -15.41 0.74 0.98
N LEU A 105 -14.83 -0.39 0.69
CA LEU A 105 -14.54 -0.82 -0.67
C LEU A 105 -15.79 -1.18 -1.49
N SER A 106 -16.93 -1.36 -0.83
CA SER A 106 -18.20 -1.64 -1.51
C SER A 106 -18.96 -0.40 -1.94
N SER A 107 -18.91 0.69 -1.16
CA SER A 107 -19.61 1.95 -1.45
C SER A 107 -18.68 3.06 -1.97
N GLY A 108 -17.39 2.99 -1.66
CA GLY A 108 -16.42 4.06 -1.90
C GLY A 108 -16.50 5.20 -0.87
N GLU A 109 -17.34 5.10 0.17
CA GLU A 109 -17.34 6.08 1.25
C GLU A 109 -16.03 6.02 2.03
N GLN A 110 -15.52 7.19 2.40
CA GLN A 110 -14.23 7.26 3.09
C GLN A 110 -14.18 8.36 4.15
N ILE A 111 -13.33 8.13 5.13
CA ILE A 111 -12.86 9.14 6.07
C ILE A 111 -11.35 9.26 5.99
N SER A 112 -10.83 10.46 6.23
CA SER A 112 -9.39 10.71 6.22
C SER A 112 -8.99 11.87 7.10
N HIS A 113 -7.74 11.86 7.53
CA HIS A 113 -7.09 12.97 8.24
C HIS A 113 -5.66 13.11 7.73
N ASP A 114 -5.29 14.32 7.30
CA ASP A 114 -3.96 14.65 6.74
C ASP A 114 -3.40 13.61 5.75
N PRO A 115 -4.19 13.12 4.77
CA PRO A 115 -3.75 12.05 3.86
C PRO A 115 -2.50 12.42 3.06
N ASP A 116 -2.23 13.71 2.88
CA ASP A 116 -1.09 14.27 2.15
C ASP A 116 0.09 14.66 3.07
N LEU A 117 0.12 14.20 4.32
CA LEU A 117 1.28 14.38 5.19
C LEU A 117 2.45 13.54 4.66
N ALA A 118 3.56 14.19 4.31
CA ALA A 118 4.78 13.47 3.90
C ALA A 118 5.32 12.67 5.08
N ILE A 119 5.53 11.38 4.89
CA ILE A 119 6.13 10.48 5.87
C ILE A 119 7.32 9.73 5.27
N ALA A 120 8.21 9.24 6.11
CA ALA A 120 9.23 8.30 5.67
C ALA A 120 8.58 7.09 4.99
N GLY A 121 9.07 6.71 3.81
CA GLY A 121 8.51 5.60 3.04
C GLY A 121 8.61 4.25 3.75
N THR A 122 9.58 4.11 4.64
CA THR A 122 9.80 2.91 5.46
C THR A 122 9.72 1.63 4.63
N SER A 123 9.10 0.58 5.15
CA SER A 123 8.75 -0.62 4.38
C SER A 123 7.38 -0.54 3.69
N LEU A 124 6.65 0.56 3.82
CA LEU A 124 5.35 0.73 3.17
C LEU A 124 5.49 0.86 1.64
N VAL A 125 6.57 1.49 1.17
CA VAL A 125 6.86 1.60 -0.28
C VAL A 125 7.22 0.26 -0.94
N LYS A 126 7.21 -0.85 -0.20
CA LYS A 126 7.26 -2.19 -0.77
C LYS A 126 5.93 -2.59 -1.43
N ILE A 127 4.80 -1.97 -1.07
CA ILE A 127 3.53 -2.17 -1.80
C ILE A 127 3.69 -1.79 -3.28
N PRO A 128 4.07 -0.55 -3.64
CA PRO A 128 4.32 -0.22 -5.04
C PRO A 128 5.46 -1.02 -5.68
N LEU A 129 6.45 -1.49 -4.89
CA LEU A 129 7.48 -2.37 -5.43
C LEU A 129 6.92 -3.70 -5.92
N LEU A 130 5.94 -4.31 -5.22
CA LEU A 130 5.27 -5.52 -5.67
C LEU A 130 4.60 -5.28 -7.03
N VAL A 131 3.82 -4.21 -7.16
CA VAL A 131 3.17 -3.83 -8.43
C VAL A 131 4.19 -3.72 -9.57
N GLN A 132 5.31 -3.02 -9.34
CA GLN A 132 6.34 -2.86 -10.37
C GLN A 132 7.11 -4.14 -10.67
N THR A 133 7.26 -5.02 -9.68
CA THR A 133 7.89 -6.33 -9.89
C THR A 133 7.03 -7.19 -10.82
N PHE A 134 5.74 -7.33 -10.56
CA PHE A 134 4.84 -8.10 -11.43
C PHE A 134 4.71 -7.47 -12.81
N ARG A 135 4.58 -6.15 -12.90
CA ARG A 135 4.58 -5.43 -14.18
C ARG A 135 5.83 -5.66 -15.03
N ALA A 136 7.00 -5.77 -14.39
CA ALA A 136 8.28 -5.98 -15.08
C ALA A 136 8.51 -7.44 -15.50
N LEU A 137 7.76 -8.38 -14.93
CA LEU A 137 7.82 -9.78 -15.31
C LEU A 137 6.92 -10.01 -16.53
N ASP A 138 7.46 -10.72 -17.54
CA ASP A 138 6.72 -11.15 -18.73
C ASP A 138 6.17 -12.59 -18.61
N ARG A 139 6.35 -13.19 -17.44
CA ARG A 139 5.99 -14.56 -17.06
C ARG A 139 5.76 -14.68 -15.57
N PRO A 140 5.09 -15.74 -15.09
CA PRO A 140 5.01 -15.98 -13.65
C PRO A 140 6.39 -16.01 -12.98
N PRO A 141 6.51 -15.52 -11.73
CA PRO A 141 7.76 -15.54 -10.98
C PRO A 141 8.38 -16.93 -10.93
N ASP A 142 9.67 -17.04 -11.13
CA ASP A 142 10.39 -18.27 -10.87
C ASP A 142 10.61 -18.49 -9.36
N VAL A 143 11.20 -19.65 -9.00
CA VAL A 143 11.38 -20.03 -7.58
C VAL A 143 12.18 -19.00 -6.78
N GLU A 144 13.22 -18.40 -7.38
CA GLU A 144 14.04 -17.40 -6.68
C GLU A 144 13.28 -16.06 -6.56
N GLN A 145 12.57 -15.65 -7.59
CA GLN A 145 11.72 -14.46 -7.57
C GLN A 145 10.57 -14.61 -6.56
N THR A 146 9.93 -15.78 -6.49
CA THR A 146 8.89 -16.07 -5.48
C THR A 146 9.47 -15.95 -4.06
N LYS A 147 10.66 -16.51 -3.79
CA LYS A 147 11.31 -16.36 -2.48
C LYS A 147 11.59 -14.89 -2.14
N LEU A 148 12.04 -14.08 -3.10
CA LEU A 148 12.30 -12.66 -2.89
C LEU A 148 11.01 -11.90 -2.60
N LEU A 149 9.93 -12.19 -3.34
CA LEU A 149 8.60 -11.62 -3.11
C LEU A 149 8.11 -11.94 -1.69
N THR A 150 8.09 -13.24 -1.32
CA THR A 150 7.69 -13.67 0.03
C THR A 150 8.55 -13.05 1.13
N GLN A 151 9.87 -12.97 0.97
CA GLN A 151 10.73 -12.31 1.96
C GLN A 151 10.51 -10.80 2.04
N THR A 152 10.17 -10.14 0.93
CA THR A 152 9.84 -8.71 0.89
C THR A 152 8.57 -8.41 1.66
N THR A 153 7.59 -9.31 1.64
CA THR A 153 6.29 -9.15 2.32
C THR A 153 6.29 -9.75 3.72
N ALA A 154 6.54 -11.05 3.86
CA ALA A 154 6.36 -11.78 5.12
C ALA A 154 7.27 -11.31 6.25
N VAL A 155 8.54 -11.02 5.97
CA VAL A 155 9.52 -10.54 6.96
C VAL A 155 10.08 -9.17 6.63
N SER A 156 9.54 -8.51 5.61
CA SER A 156 9.92 -7.15 5.21
C SER A 156 11.41 -6.96 4.92
N SER A 157 12.06 -7.96 4.29
CA SER A 157 13.49 -7.93 4.00
C SER A 157 13.87 -6.78 3.05
N ASN A 158 14.75 -5.88 3.49
CA ASN A 158 15.33 -4.83 2.66
C ASN A 158 16.25 -5.41 1.58
N PHE A 159 16.99 -6.49 1.91
CA PHE A 159 17.85 -7.18 0.97
C PHE A 159 17.05 -7.78 -0.19
N ALA A 160 15.94 -8.47 0.09
CA ALA A 160 15.08 -9.03 -0.94
C ALA A 160 14.44 -7.93 -1.81
N ALA A 161 13.96 -6.85 -1.21
CA ALA A 161 13.41 -5.69 -1.91
C ALA A 161 14.45 -5.06 -2.87
N ASN A 162 15.70 -4.92 -2.42
CA ASN A 162 16.80 -4.41 -3.25
C ASN A 162 17.13 -5.34 -4.42
N LEU A 163 17.05 -6.66 -4.23
CA LEU A 163 17.26 -7.62 -5.33
C LEU A 163 16.11 -7.53 -6.35
N LEU A 164 14.86 -7.37 -5.92
CA LEU A 164 13.73 -7.13 -6.84
C LEU A 164 13.91 -5.83 -7.61
N LEU A 165 14.29 -4.74 -6.93
CA LEU A 165 14.60 -3.45 -7.59
C LEU A 165 15.71 -3.62 -8.63
N ARG A 166 16.79 -4.34 -8.28
CA ARG A 166 17.93 -4.49 -9.19
C ARG A 166 17.64 -5.42 -10.36
N ASP A 167 17.23 -6.66 -10.06
CA ASP A 167 17.27 -7.75 -11.02
C ASP A 167 15.99 -7.86 -11.85
N VAL A 168 14.85 -7.39 -11.31
CA VAL A 168 13.56 -7.46 -12.00
C VAL A 168 13.20 -6.09 -12.55
N VAL A 169 13.06 -5.08 -11.71
CA VAL A 169 12.57 -3.75 -12.12
C VAL A 169 13.63 -2.97 -12.88
N GLY A 170 14.89 -3.04 -12.46
CA GLY A 170 15.99 -2.24 -12.99
C GLY A 170 16.88 -2.92 -14.03
N GLY A 171 16.57 -4.18 -14.41
CA GLY A 171 17.33 -4.90 -15.44
C GLY A 171 18.82 -5.07 -15.12
N GLY A 172 19.18 -5.19 -13.84
CA GLY A 172 20.56 -5.35 -13.34
C GLY A 172 21.13 -4.10 -12.66
N ASP A 173 20.43 -2.97 -12.71
CA ASP A 173 20.82 -1.71 -12.04
C ASP A 173 19.77 -1.33 -10.98
N ILE A 174 20.19 -1.31 -9.72
CA ILE A 174 19.30 -1.04 -8.58
C ILE A 174 18.78 0.40 -8.59
N PHE A 175 19.57 1.37 -9.04
CA PHE A 175 19.14 2.77 -9.12
C PHE A 175 18.19 3.01 -10.29
N ALA A 176 18.40 2.31 -11.42
CA ALA A 176 17.43 2.31 -12.50
C ALA A 176 16.09 1.70 -12.05
N GLY A 177 16.12 0.67 -11.18
CA GLY A 177 14.93 0.10 -10.58
C GLY A 177 14.19 1.09 -9.67
N ALA A 178 14.91 1.83 -8.83
CA ALA A 178 14.34 2.87 -7.98
C ALA A 178 13.70 4.00 -8.79
N ASP A 179 14.36 4.44 -9.87
CA ASP A 179 13.83 5.46 -10.79
C ASP A 179 12.58 4.97 -11.53
N ALA A 180 12.59 3.71 -12.00
CA ALA A 180 11.44 3.11 -12.67
C ALA A 180 10.23 3.00 -11.75
N LEU A 181 10.42 2.61 -10.48
CA LEU A 181 9.34 2.60 -9.50
C LEU A 181 8.80 4.01 -9.26
N THR A 182 9.68 4.98 -9.02
CA THR A 182 9.29 6.37 -8.80
C THR A 182 8.52 6.94 -10.00
N GLN A 183 8.97 6.65 -11.23
CA GLN A 183 8.28 7.08 -12.44
C GLN A 183 6.90 6.43 -12.57
N ALA A 184 6.79 5.15 -12.24
CA ALA A 184 5.51 4.45 -12.28
C ALA A 184 4.49 5.02 -11.27
N MET A 185 4.94 5.45 -10.09
CA MET A 185 4.05 6.14 -9.15
C MET A 185 3.49 7.44 -9.75
N ARG A 186 4.30 8.19 -10.48
CA ARG A 186 3.84 9.40 -11.17
C ARG A 186 2.86 9.11 -12.31
N GLU A 187 3.07 8.02 -13.05
CA GLU A 187 2.14 7.55 -14.09
C GLU A 187 0.75 7.23 -13.51
N LEU A 188 0.69 6.82 -12.24
CA LEU A 188 -0.54 6.55 -11.50
C LEU A 188 -1.08 7.78 -10.73
N GLY A 189 -0.45 8.96 -10.87
CA GLY A 189 -0.85 10.16 -10.13
C GLY A 189 -0.39 10.21 -8.66
N LEU A 190 0.46 9.26 -8.22
CA LEU A 190 0.95 9.14 -6.85
C LEU A 190 2.26 9.91 -6.69
N TYR A 191 2.17 11.24 -6.77
CA TYR A 191 3.34 12.12 -6.89
C TYR A 191 4.18 12.22 -5.62
N ASN A 192 3.62 11.84 -4.46
CA ASN A 192 4.31 11.95 -3.17
C ASN A 192 5.13 10.71 -2.81
N THR A 193 4.99 9.63 -3.61
CA THR A 193 5.65 8.35 -3.36
C THR A 193 6.87 8.17 -4.25
N PHE A 194 8.05 7.97 -3.63
CA PHE A 194 9.30 7.77 -4.37
C PHE A 194 10.34 6.96 -3.59
N ILE A 195 11.28 6.38 -4.34
CA ILE A 195 12.56 5.84 -3.87
C ILE A 195 13.67 6.52 -4.66
N ALA A 196 14.40 7.44 -4.06
CA ALA A 196 15.59 8.05 -4.66
C ALA A 196 16.85 7.18 -4.42
N VAL A 197 16.96 6.59 -3.24
CA VAL A 197 18.07 5.69 -2.85
C VAL A 197 17.48 4.40 -2.29
N PRO A 198 17.91 3.22 -2.79
CA PRO A 198 17.47 1.92 -2.28
C PRO A 198 17.76 1.72 -0.79
N TYR A 199 17.21 0.66 -0.19
CA TYR A 199 17.36 0.37 1.24
C TYR A 199 18.82 0.14 1.62
N ASP A 200 19.24 0.62 2.79
CA ASP A 200 20.54 0.37 3.40
C ASP A 200 21.74 0.69 2.47
N MET A 201 21.57 1.71 1.62
CA MET A 201 22.60 2.14 0.66
C MET A 201 22.88 3.63 0.80
N GLU A 202 24.12 3.99 0.47
CA GLU A 202 24.52 5.38 0.27
C GLU A 202 24.34 5.79 -1.20
N PRO A 203 23.90 7.01 -1.47
CA PRO A 203 23.78 7.48 -2.85
C PRO A 203 25.18 7.70 -3.46
N PRO A 204 25.42 7.24 -4.71
CA PRO A 204 26.65 7.57 -5.41
C PRO A 204 26.75 9.08 -5.70
N ASP A 205 27.96 9.56 -5.96
CA ASP A 205 28.22 10.96 -6.27
C ASP A 205 27.34 11.45 -7.43
N GLY A 206 26.69 12.60 -7.22
CA GLY A 206 25.80 13.21 -8.22
C GLY A 206 24.40 12.58 -8.32
N ARG A 207 24.12 11.58 -7.49
CA ARG A 207 22.76 10.99 -7.42
C ARG A 207 21.81 11.95 -6.72
N LEU A 208 20.61 12.13 -7.28
CA LEU A 208 19.51 12.81 -6.62
C LEU A 208 19.13 12.04 -5.34
N GLN A 209 19.16 12.73 -4.21
CA GLN A 209 18.90 12.11 -2.89
C GLN A 209 17.43 12.19 -2.48
N THR A 210 16.70 13.16 -3.04
CA THR A 210 15.26 13.33 -2.76
C THR A 210 14.58 13.95 -3.97
N TYR A 211 13.26 13.78 -4.05
CA TYR A 211 12.43 14.45 -5.04
C TYR A 211 11.59 15.53 -4.37
N ILE A 212 11.37 16.64 -5.06
CA ILE A 212 10.43 17.66 -4.63
C ILE A 212 9.02 17.17 -4.95
N THR A 213 8.15 17.10 -3.93
CA THR A 213 6.77 16.64 -4.05
C THR A 213 5.81 17.64 -3.38
N PRO A 214 4.52 17.67 -3.74
CA PRO A 214 3.54 18.51 -3.04
C PRO A 214 3.56 18.31 -1.52
N ALA A 215 3.66 17.07 -1.05
CA ALA A 215 3.64 16.73 0.36
C ALA A 215 4.85 17.24 1.14
N ASN A 216 6.08 17.08 0.60
CA ASN A 216 7.29 17.48 1.33
C ASN A 216 7.63 18.98 1.19
N GLN A 217 6.86 19.73 0.41
CA GLN A 217 6.93 21.19 0.34
C GLN A 217 5.93 21.89 1.29
N ARG A 218 5.10 21.13 2.02
CA ARG A 218 4.23 21.69 3.04
C ARG A 218 5.06 22.33 4.16
N THR A 219 4.65 23.52 4.61
CA THR A 219 5.32 24.27 5.68
C THR A 219 4.48 24.35 6.97
N ASP A 220 3.20 23.97 6.88
CA ASP A 220 2.27 23.96 8.01
C ASP A 220 2.49 22.76 8.94
N ARG A 221 2.89 21.64 8.37
CA ARG A 221 3.17 20.36 9.08
C ARG A 221 4.32 19.63 8.39
N THR A 222 5.22 19.06 9.18
CA THR A 222 6.32 18.23 8.67
C THR A 222 6.69 17.14 9.66
N THR A 223 7.00 15.96 9.16
CA THR A 223 7.58 14.85 9.93
C THR A 223 9.09 14.81 9.78
N HIS A 224 9.70 15.73 9.02
CA HIS A 224 11.10 15.64 8.62
C HIS A 224 11.46 14.27 8.04
N PRO A 225 10.73 13.79 7.01
CA PRO A 225 10.80 12.41 6.55
C PRO A 225 12.17 12.08 5.96
N ASP A 226 12.53 10.78 5.93
CA ASP A 226 13.72 10.27 5.25
C ASP A 226 13.84 10.88 3.85
N PRO A 227 14.93 11.58 3.52
CA PRO A 227 15.08 12.21 2.21
C PRO A 227 15.11 11.20 1.06
N TYR A 228 15.49 9.96 1.31
CA TYR A 228 15.72 8.96 0.28
C TYR A 228 14.46 8.23 -0.18
N ARG A 229 13.47 8.09 0.70
CA ARG A 229 12.21 7.36 0.44
C ARG A 229 11.08 8.04 1.19
N GLN A 230 10.12 8.52 0.45
CA GLN A 230 8.94 9.18 1.03
C GLN A 230 7.66 8.67 0.39
N THR A 231 6.58 8.86 1.13
CA THR A 231 5.22 8.56 0.69
C THR A 231 4.24 9.42 1.49
N THR A 232 2.95 9.23 1.22
CA THR A 232 1.84 9.70 2.06
C THR A 232 0.87 8.55 2.30
N ILE A 233 0.07 8.64 3.34
CA ILE A 233 -0.99 7.64 3.59
C ILE A 233 -2.03 7.68 2.48
N GLY A 234 -2.30 8.86 1.89
CA GLY A 234 -3.18 9.01 0.73
C GLY A 234 -2.69 8.24 -0.50
N ASP A 235 -1.42 8.40 -0.89
CA ASP A 235 -0.84 7.66 -2.02
C ASP A 235 -0.87 6.14 -1.77
N LEU A 236 -0.54 5.70 -0.54
CA LEU A 236 -0.53 4.28 -0.19
C LEU A 236 -1.94 3.68 -0.14
N ALA A 237 -2.92 4.39 0.39
CA ALA A 237 -4.32 3.96 0.36
C ALA A 237 -4.78 3.81 -1.10
N THR A 238 -4.47 4.81 -1.94
CA THR A 238 -4.85 4.81 -3.35
C THR A 238 -4.26 3.62 -4.11
N ILE A 239 -2.95 3.34 -3.99
CA ILE A 239 -2.37 2.20 -4.71
C ILE A 239 -2.88 0.86 -4.16
N THR A 240 -3.15 0.76 -2.85
CA THR A 240 -3.70 -0.45 -2.25
C THR A 240 -5.13 -0.71 -2.73
N GLN A 241 -5.96 0.33 -2.86
CA GLN A 241 -7.27 0.24 -3.47
C GLN A 241 -7.18 -0.16 -4.95
N MET A 242 -6.26 0.44 -5.72
CA MET A 242 -6.04 0.06 -7.12
C MET A 242 -5.67 -1.42 -7.28
N ILE A 243 -4.89 -2.00 -6.35
CA ILE A 243 -4.57 -3.42 -6.33
C ILE A 243 -5.83 -4.25 -6.08
N TYR A 244 -6.68 -3.84 -5.13
CA TYR A 244 -7.95 -4.51 -4.82
C TYR A 244 -8.90 -4.48 -6.03
N ASP A 245 -9.11 -3.31 -6.63
CA ASP A 245 -9.98 -3.17 -7.80
C ASP A 245 -9.50 -4.05 -8.97
N CYS A 246 -8.19 -4.09 -9.22
CA CYS A 246 -7.58 -4.95 -10.21
C CYS A 246 -7.80 -6.44 -9.88
N ALA A 247 -7.64 -6.85 -8.62
CA ALA A 247 -7.74 -8.24 -8.19
C ALA A 247 -9.18 -8.75 -8.21
N GLU A 248 -10.13 -7.95 -7.70
CA GLU A 248 -11.52 -8.37 -7.52
C GLU A 248 -12.36 -8.19 -8.78
N THR A 249 -12.17 -7.08 -9.50
CA THR A 249 -13.07 -6.70 -10.60
C THR A 249 -12.42 -6.66 -11.98
N ASP A 250 -11.13 -6.97 -12.10
CA ASP A 250 -10.33 -6.84 -13.34
C ASP A 250 -10.45 -5.44 -13.97
N SER A 251 -10.54 -4.40 -13.13
CA SER A 251 -10.78 -3.01 -13.55
C SER A 251 -9.92 -2.02 -12.78
N GLY A 252 -10.21 -0.73 -12.92
CA GLY A 252 -9.55 0.35 -12.22
C GLY A 252 -8.24 0.80 -12.86
N LEU A 253 -7.62 1.82 -12.25
CA LEU A 253 -6.53 2.57 -12.87
C LEU A 253 -5.30 1.72 -13.19
N LEU A 254 -4.97 0.68 -12.40
CA LEU A 254 -3.86 -0.23 -12.74
C LEU A 254 -4.12 -0.96 -14.06
N ARG A 255 -5.35 -1.47 -14.26
CA ARG A 255 -5.72 -2.15 -15.49
C ARG A 255 -5.80 -1.18 -16.68
N GLU A 256 -6.30 0.02 -16.45
CA GLU A 256 -6.38 1.07 -17.48
C GLU A 256 -4.99 1.55 -17.92
N THR A 257 -4.08 1.74 -16.95
CA THR A 257 -2.73 2.27 -17.21
C THR A 257 -1.80 1.21 -17.81
N TYR A 258 -1.81 0.01 -17.25
CA TYR A 258 -0.80 -1.03 -17.58
C TYR A 258 -1.33 -2.12 -18.51
N GLY A 259 -2.65 -2.28 -18.64
CA GLY A 259 -3.26 -3.21 -19.60
C GLY A 259 -2.74 -4.64 -19.43
N ALA A 260 -2.13 -5.17 -20.50
CA ALA A 260 -1.59 -6.53 -20.51
C ALA A 260 -0.30 -6.72 -19.67
N GLN A 261 0.32 -5.62 -19.19
CA GLN A 261 1.53 -5.70 -18.37
C GLN A 261 1.27 -6.07 -16.91
N LEU A 262 0.01 -5.99 -16.47
CA LEU A 262 -0.39 -6.38 -15.12
C LEU A 262 -1.79 -7.01 -15.18
N SER A 263 -1.90 -8.31 -15.00
CA SER A 263 -3.15 -9.06 -15.05
C SER A 263 -3.88 -9.08 -13.72
N GLN A 264 -5.18 -9.40 -13.75
CA GLN A 264 -5.97 -9.65 -12.54
C GLN A 264 -5.32 -10.71 -11.63
N THR A 265 -4.83 -11.81 -12.20
CA THR A 265 -4.17 -12.89 -11.44
C THR A 265 -2.92 -12.38 -10.72
N GLU A 266 -2.15 -11.49 -11.33
CA GLU A 266 -0.97 -10.91 -10.68
C GLU A 266 -1.38 -9.95 -9.55
N CYS A 267 -2.48 -9.21 -9.70
CA CYS A 267 -3.03 -8.40 -8.61
C CYS A 267 -3.53 -9.27 -7.44
N GLN A 268 -4.17 -10.41 -7.72
CA GLN A 268 -4.55 -11.41 -6.71
C GLN A 268 -3.32 -11.98 -5.99
N GLU A 269 -2.25 -12.26 -6.72
CA GLU A 269 -0.99 -12.73 -6.13
C GLU A 269 -0.34 -11.65 -5.24
N ILE A 270 -0.44 -10.37 -5.61
CA ILE A 270 0.03 -9.26 -4.75
C ILE A 270 -0.75 -9.23 -3.44
N LEU A 271 -2.08 -9.36 -3.46
CA LEU A 271 -2.90 -9.43 -2.24
C LEU A 271 -2.51 -10.64 -1.39
N HIS A 272 -2.37 -11.82 -2.00
CA HIS A 272 -1.95 -13.03 -1.30
C HIS A 272 -0.57 -12.90 -0.64
N LEU A 273 0.40 -12.28 -1.32
CA LEU A 273 1.70 -11.98 -0.72
C LEU A 273 1.60 -11.02 0.47
N LEU A 274 0.66 -10.08 0.44
CA LEU A 274 0.43 -9.15 1.56
C LEU A 274 -0.27 -9.83 2.73
N GLU A 275 -1.07 -10.89 2.52
CA GLU A 275 -1.68 -11.74 3.56
C GLU A 275 -0.62 -12.55 4.34
N GLU A 276 0.51 -12.90 3.67
CA GLU A 276 1.61 -13.64 4.30
C GLU A 276 2.45 -12.80 5.28
N ASN A 277 2.12 -11.55 5.54
CA ASN A 277 2.89 -10.70 6.46
C ASN A 277 2.89 -11.29 7.89
N ASN A 278 4.09 -11.61 8.39
CA ASN A 278 4.29 -12.20 9.72
C ASN A 278 4.67 -11.16 10.80
N LEU A 279 4.61 -9.89 10.46
CA LEU A 279 5.00 -8.79 11.35
C LEU A 279 3.78 -8.16 12.03
N ALA A 280 2.85 -9.00 12.49
CA ALA A 280 1.61 -8.63 13.16
C ALA A 280 1.86 -7.82 14.44
N ARG A 281 1.88 -6.51 14.35
CA ARG A 281 2.20 -5.65 15.50
C ARG A 281 1.33 -4.42 15.64
N LEU A 282 0.53 -4.09 14.62
CA LEU A 282 -0.25 -2.85 14.56
C LEU A 282 -1.75 -3.13 14.31
N LEU A 283 -2.24 -2.92 13.10
CA LEU A 283 -3.68 -3.02 12.80
C LEU A 283 -4.27 -4.41 13.02
N GLU A 284 -3.54 -5.50 12.67
CA GLU A 284 -4.08 -6.87 12.81
C GLU A 284 -4.40 -7.26 14.25
N ARG A 285 -3.76 -6.61 15.23
CA ARG A 285 -4.05 -6.88 16.65
C ARG A 285 -5.44 -6.45 17.08
N GLY A 286 -6.08 -5.56 16.32
CA GLY A 286 -7.44 -5.11 16.55
C GLY A 286 -8.51 -5.97 15.88
N LEU A 287 -8.11 -6.95 15.06
CA LEU A 287 -9.01 -7.83 14.32
C LEU A 287 -9.27 -9.13 15.09
N PRO A 288 -10.42 -9.79 14.90
CA PRO A 288 -10.63 -11.18 15.32
C PRO A 288 -9.62 -12.13 14.65
N ASP A 289 -9.31 -13.25 15.35
CA ASP A 289 -8.27 -14.21 14.93
C ASP A 289 -8.53 -14.88 13.57
N ASP A 290 -9.76 -14.93 13.13
CA ASP A 290 -10.19 -15.57 11.86
C ASP A 290 -10.33 -14.59 10.69
N ILE A 291 -10.06 -13.33 10.91
CA ILE A 291 -10.13 -12.29 9.87
C ILE A 291 -8.80 -12.13 9.16
N VAL A 292 -8.84 -12.23 7.83
CA VAL A 292 -7.66 -12.05 6.98
C VAL A 292 -7.45 -10.58 6.66
N MET A 293 -6.19 -10.15 6.71
CA MET A 293 -5.76 -8.83 6.31
C MET A 293 -4.57 -8.91 5.35
N ALA A 294 -4.74 -8.43 4.12
CA ALA A 294 -3.63 -8.22 3.20
C ALA A 294 -2.99 -6.87 3.51
N HIS A 295 -1.78 -6.85 4.11
CA HIS A 295 -1.22 -5.61 4.63
C HIS A 295 0.29 -5.50 4.56
N LYS A 296 0.78 -4.27 4.73
CA LYS A 296 2.19 -3.97 4.92
C LYS A 296 2.39 -3.03 6.10
N VAL A 297 3.26 -3.45 7.02
CA VAL A 297 3.74 -2.62 8.11
C VAL A 297 5.08 -2.00 7.76
N GLY A 298 5.32 -0.78 8.25
CA GLY A 298 6.59 -0.09 8.09
C GLY A 298 6.88 0.82 9.29
N TRP A 299 8.14 0.90 9.70
CA TRP A 299 8.54 1.74 10.82
C TRP A 299 10.01 2.16 10.73
N ILE A 300 10.29 3.28 11.37
CA ILE A 300 11.59 3.77 11.82
C ILE A 300 11.43 4.33 13.24
N ASP A 301 12.48 4.91 13.79
CA ASP A 301 12.52 5.36 15.19
C ASP A 301 11.39 6.32 15.58
N ASP A 302 10.93 7.16 14.67
CA ASP A 302 9.94 8.23 14.91
C ASP A 302 8.61 8.04 14.17
N THR A 303 8.51 7.07 13.27
CA THR A 303 7.34 6.87 12.40
C THR A 303 6.94 5.41 12.36
N HIS A 304 5.68 5.11 12.70
CA HIS A 304 5.06 3.79 12.51
C HIS A 304 3.87 3.90 11.57
N GLY A 305 3.75 2.95 10.64
CA GLY A 305 2.65 2.91 9.67
C GLY A 305 2.21 1.49 9.34
N ASN A 306 0.94 1.35 8.99
CA ASN A 306 0.37 0.11 8.48
C ASN A 306 -0.73 0.44 7.48
N VAL A 307 -0.75 -0.28 6.36
CA VAL A 307 -1.72 -0.11 5.27
C VAL A 307 -2.16 -1.48 4.80
N GLY A 308 -3.46 -1.69 4.63
CA GLY A 308 -3.96 -2.94 4.12
C GLY A 308 -5.45 -2.98 3.87
N ILE A 309 -5.88 -4.12 3.38
CA ILE A 309 -7.28 -4.49 3.13
C ILE A 309 -7.68 -5.55 4.12
N VAL A 310 -8.78 -5.34 4.79
CA VAL A 310 -9.41 -6.31 5.68
C VAL A 310 -10.55 -6.99 4.93
N PHE A 311 -10.49 -8.31 4.82
CA PHE A 311 -11.54 -9.13 4.22
C PHE A 311 -12.53 -9.54 5.30
N GLY A 312 -13.62 -8.81 5.39
CA GLY A 312 -14.63 -9.01 6.42
C GLY A 312 -15.81 -9.86 5.96
N PRO A 313 -16.57 -10.47 6.89
CA PRO A 313 -17.73 -11.30 6.54
C PRO A 313 -18.88 -10.50 5.91
N GLU A 314 -19.03 -9.23 6.24
CA GLU A 314 -20.08 -8.35 5.72
C GLU A 314 -19.52 -7.38 4.68
N ARG A 315 -18.35 -6.79 4.94
CA ARG A 315 -17.72 -5.78 4.08
C ARG A 315 -16.20 -5.86 4.12
N ASP A 316 -15.61 -5.77 2.93
CA ASP A 316 -14.21 -5.49 2.78
C ASP A 316 -13.96 -3.99 2.91
N TYR A 317 -12.89 -3.62 3.59
CA TYR A 317 -12.50 -2.23 3.73
C TYR A 317 -10.98 -2.05 3.69
N LEU A 318 -10.57 -0.88 3.23
CA LEU A 318 -9.18 -0.44 3.28
C LEU A 318 -8.96 0.39 4.55
N ILE A 319 -7.86 0.14 5.23
CA ILE A 319 -7.39 0.94 6.35
C ILE A 319 -5.89 1.25 6.20
N ALA A 320 -5.57 2.53 6.27
CA ALA A 320 -4.21 3.06 6.18
C ALA A 320 -4.00 4.07 7.30
N LEU A 321 -2.96 3.88 8.10
CA LEU A 321 -2.67 4.73 9.26
C LEU A 321 -1.16 4.90 9.42
N ALA A 322 -0.72 6.12 9.72
CA ALA A 322 0.63 6.43 10.19
C ALA A 322 0.60 7.34 11.40
N LEU A 323 1.50 7.09 12.33
CA LEU A 323 1.76 7.92 13.50
C LEU A 323 3.23 8.37 13.46
N TYR A 324 3.46 9.65 13.78
CA TYR A 324 4.78 10.24 13.86
C TYR A 324 4.94 10.99 15.21
N SER A 325 6.06 10.78 15.86
CA SER A 325 6.45 11.51 17.07
C SER A 325 7.90 12.00 16.94
N PRO A 326 8.18 13.31 17.08
CA PRO A 326 9.54 13.82 16.88
C PRO A 326 10.58 13.11 17.74
N GLY A 327 11.61 12.57 17.09
CA GLY A 327 12.75 11.93 17.69
C GLY A 327 12.56 10.46 18.05
N TRP A 328 11.44 10.07 18.65
CA TRP A 328 11.18 8.68 19.00
C TRP A 328 9.69 8.39 19.21
N LEU A 329 9.20 7.29 18.65
CA LEU A 329 7.84 6.79 18.82
C LEU A 329 7.89 5.39 19.47
N GLU A 330 7.48 5.30 20.74
CA GLU A 330 7.44 4.03 21.47
C GLU A 330 6.32 3.12 20.96
N TRP A 331 6.61 1.82 20.87
CA TRP A 331 5.62 0.80 20.49
C TRP A 331 4.46 0.71 21.50
N GLU A 332 4.75 0.95 22.77
CA GLU A 332 3.78 0.99 23.87
C GLU A 332 2.76 2.12 23.71
N ILE A 333 3.10 3.17 22.95
CA ILE A 333 2.20 4.28 22.61
C ILE A 333 1.46 3.99 21.30
N SER A 334 2.19 3.62 20.26
CA SER A 334 1.60 3.49 18.93
C SER A 334 0.74 2.24 18.78
N ALA A 335 1.20 1.07 19.23
CA ALA A 335 0.50 -0.20 19.00
C ALA A 335 -0.93 -0.23 19.58
N PRO A 336 -1.20 0.28 20.80
CA PRO A 336 -2.57 0.36 21.30
C PRO A 336 -3.49 1.26 20.46
N ILE A 337 -2.96 2.35 19.90
CA ILE A 337 -3.74 3.27 19.03
C ILE A 337 -4.12 2.56 17.74
N PHE A 338 -3.16 1.89 17.07
CA PHE A 338 -3.44 1.09 15.87
C PHE A 338 -4.46 -0.01 16.16
N GLU A 339 -4.29 -0.75 17.25
CA GLU A 339 -5.21 -1.80 17.70
C GLU A 339 -6.63 -1.27 17.92
N GLN A 340 -6.76 -0.14 18.63
CA GLN A 340 -8.05 0.48 18.90
C GLN A 340 -8.74 0.95 17.62
N ILE A 341 -8.03 1.65 16.73
CA ILE A 341 -8.59 2.15 15.46
C ILE A 341 -9.01 0.98 14.56
N SER A 342 -8.21 -0.08 14.50
CA SER A 342 -8.55 -1.28 13.74
C SER A 342 -9.82 -1.96 14.27
N ARG A 343 -9.95 -2.07 15.61
CA ARG A 343 -11.16 -2.63 16.25
C ARG A 343 -12.40 -1.79 15.96
N LEU A 344 -12.29 -0.47 15.99
CA LEU A 344 -13.38 0.44 15.67
C LEU A 344 -13.81 0.31 14.20
N ALA A 345 -12.84 0.22 13.28
CA ALA A 345 -13.12 0.02 11.86
C ALA A 345 -13.80 -1.34 11.60
N TYR A 346 -13.29 -2.42 12.22
CA TYR A 346 -13.91 -3.72 12.10
C TYR A 346 -15.34 -3.75 12.64
N ALA A 347 -15.57 -3.17 13.82
CA ALA A 347 -16.91 -3.06 14.41
C ALA A 347 -17.86 -2.29 13.47
N HIS A 348 -17.40 -1.19 12.89
CA HIS A 348 -18.18 -0.38 11.97
C HIS A 348 -18.65 -1.17 10.74
N PHE A 349 -17.72 -1.89 10.09
CA PHE A 349 -17.99 -2.53 8.81
C PHE A 349 -18.54 -3.96 8.94
N ASN A 350 -18.30 -4.65 10.07
CA ASN A 350 -18.56 -6.09 10.18
C ASN A 350 -19.25 -6.52 11.47
N ASP A 351 -19.27 -5.72 12.52
CA ASP A 351 -19.90 -6.09 13.81
C ASP A 351 -20.40 -4.85 14.56
N PRO A 352 -21.52 -4.26 14.14
CA PRO A 352 -22.07 -3.05 14.77
C PRO A 352 -22.46 -3.28 16.24
N ASP A 353 -22.70 -4.51 16.67
CA ASP A 353 -23.04 -4.83 18.06
C ASP A 353 -21.80 -4.68 19.00
N ALA A 354 -20.59 -4.75 18.42
CA ALA A 354 -19.33 -4.49 19.12
C ALA A 354 -18.99 -2.98 19.20
N TYR A 355 -19.78 -2.13 18.56
CA TYR A 355 -19.54 -0.68 18.58
C TYR A 355 -19.80 -0.11 20.00
N PRO A 356 -18.95 0.77 20.51
CA PRO A 356 -19.19 1.42 21.80
C PRO A 356 -20.53 2.17 21.78
N ALA A 357 -21.42 1.84 22.73
CA ALA A 357 -22.78 2.36 22.75
C ALA A 357 -22.85 3.90 22.94
N ASP A 358 -21.86 4.49 23.56
CA ASP A 358 -21.69 5.93 23.71
C ASP A 358 -21.38 6.64 22.39
N ILE A 359 -20.63 6.00 21.50
CA ILE A 359 -20.35 6.53 20.15
C ILE A 359 -21.64 6.57 19.33
N LEU A 360 -22.42 5.48 19.32
CA LEU A 360 -23.71 5.45 18.61
C LEU A 360 -24.77 6.38 19.22
N ALA A 361 -24.66 6.71 20.51
CA ALA A 361 -25.56 7.63 21.18
C ALA A 361 -25.24 9.11 20.91
N ALA A 362 -24.03 9.43 20.51
CA ALA A 362 -23.65 10.77 20.10
C ALA A 362 -24.15 11.01 18.65
N PRO A 363 -24.85 12.12 18.35
CA PRO A 363 -25.09 12.46 16.96
C PRO A 363 -23.74 12.62 16.27
N PRO A 364 -23.58 12.10 15.03
CA PRO A 364 -22.34 12.29 14.28
C PRO A 364 -22.03 13.80 14.27
N ALA A 365 -20.78 14.14 14.57
CA ALA A 365 -20.33 15.51 14.36
C ALA A 365 -20.62 15.82 12.89
N LEU A 366 -21.62 16.70 12.65
CA LEU A 366 -21.94 17.11 11.27
C LEU A 366 -20.61 17.61 10.68
N ALA A 367 -20.01 16.78 9.86
CA ALA A 367 -18.89 17.23 9.03
C ALA A 367 -19.38 18.53 8.41
N ALA A 368 -18.64 19.62 8.62
CA ALA A 368 -18.93 20.85 7.92
C ALA A 368 -19.08 20.44 6.46
N THR A 369 -20.30 20.55 5.93
CA THR A 369 -20.59 20.22 4.52
C THR A 369 -19.41 20.79 3.74
N PRO A 370 -18.61 20.00 3.05
CA PRO A 370 -17.47 20.54 2.33
C PRO A 370 -18.03 21.68 1.50
N THR A 371 -17.64 22.91 1.83
CA THR A 371 -18.02 24.06 1.02
C THR A 371 -17.59 23.63 -0.37
N PRO A 372 -18.51 23.52 -1.36
CA PRO A 372 -18.15 23.09 -2.68
C PRO A 372 -16.96 23.96 -3.06
N LEU A 373 -15.82 23.32 -3.34
CA LEU A 373 -14.63 24.03 -3.82
C LEU A 373 -15.16 24.93 -4.95
N PRO A 374 -14.92 26.24 -4.90
CA PRO A 374 -15.36 27.11 -5.98
C PRO A 374 -14.80 26.49 -7.25
N THR A 375 -15.68 26.21 -8.21
CA THR A 375 -15.28 25.76 -9.56
C THR A 375 -14.14 26.66 -9.99
N PRO A 376 -12.95 26.11 -10.30
CA PRO A 376 -11.79 26.94 -10.61
C PRO A 376 -12.18 27.97 -11.66
N ALA A 377 -11.96 29.25 -11.39
CA ALA A 377 -12.28 30.33 -12.31
C ALA A 377 -11.46 30.24 -13.61
N TYR A 378 -10.46 29.35 -13.65
CA TYR A 378 -9.53 29.12 -14.75
C TYR A 378 -9.33 27.61 -14.96
N PRO A 379 -9.09 27.17 -16.22
CA PRO A 379 -8.65 25.81 -16.49
C PRO A 379 -7.44 25.45 -15.66
N GLN A 380 -7.36 24.20 -15.22
CA GLN A 380 -6.24 23.70 -14.45
C GLN A 380 -5.28 22.88 -15.31
N ALA A 381 -4.05 22.78 -14.84
CA ALA A 381 -3.05 21.88 -15.39
C ALA A 381 -2.18 21.33 -14.23
N ILE A 382 -1.58 20.18 -14.46
CA ILE A 382 -0.70 19.51 -13.50
C ILE A 382 0.73 19.59 -13.99
N VAL A 383 1.67 19.93 -13.10
CA VAL A 383 3.11 19.90 -13.39
C VAL A 383 3.55 18.46 -13.56
N PHE A 384 4.11 18.12 -14.72
CA PHE A 384 4.49 16.75 -15.07
C PHE A 384 5.80 16.70 -15.87
N GLY A 385 6.55 15.60 -15.74
CA GLY A 385 7.75 15.32 -16.55
C GLY A 385 9.01 16.09 -16.11
N THR A 386 9.01 16.69 -14.93
CA THR A 386 10.18 17.41 -14.39
C THR A 386 11.25 16.46 -13.84
N ARG A 387 10.99 15.16 -13.79
CA ARG A 387 11.85 14.12 -13.22
C ARG A 387 12.25 14.40 -11.76
N GLY A 388 11.34 15.06 -11.01
CA GLY A 388 11.51 15.35 -9.59
C GLY A 388 12.40 16.54 -9.25
N VAL A 389 12.94 17.27 -10.25
CA VAL A 389 13.69 18.51 -9.98
C VAL A 389 12.77 19.74 -9.88
N GLY A 390 11.47 19.55 -10.15
CA GLY A 390 10.48 20.62 -10.16
C GLY A 390 10.49 21.46 -11.43
N LEU A 391 9.43 22.28 -11.59
CA LEU A 391 9.25 23.21 -12.71
C LEU A 391 9.50 24.65 -12.24
N THR A 392 10.45 25.33 -12.87
CA THR A 392 10.76 26.71 -12.50
C THR A 392 9.64 27.65 -12.95
N LEU A 393 9.00 28.33 -12.01
CA LEU A 393 8.13 29.48 -12.22
C LEU A 393 9.00 30.74 -12.44
N ARG A 394 8.75 31.47 -13.51
CA ARG A 394 9.56 32.65 -13.87
C ARG A 394 8.70 33.91 -13.94
N ALA A 395 9.27 35.07 -13.63
CA ALA A 395 8.57 36.35 -13.68
C ALA A 395 8.11 36.70 -15.12
N THR A 396 8.88 36.30 -16.13
CA THR A 396 8.59 36.45 -17.57
C THR A 396 9.10 35.21 -18.29
N PRO A 397 8.65 34.91 -19.54
CA PRO A 397 9.23 33.84 -20.33
C PRO A 397 10.74 33.93 -20.36
N GLY A 398 11.47 32.89 -19.97
CA GLY A 398 12.93 32.86 -19.87
C GLY A 398 13.56 33.81 -18.85
N GLY A 399 12.74 34.52 -18.06
CA GLY A 399 13.19 35.54 -17.10
C GLY A 399 13.67 34.99 -15.75
N ALA A 400 13.73 35.88 -14.75
CA ALA A 400 14.17 35.53 -13.40
C ALA A 400 13.25 34.49 -12.77
N GLU A 401 13.84 33.60 -11.98
CA GLU A 401 13.13 32.59 -11.18
C GLU A 401 12.33 33.25 -10.05
N VAL A 402 11.09 32.80 -9.87
CA VAL A 402 10.19 33.24 -8.79
C VAL A 402 10.06 32.11 -7.76
N ALA A 403 9.83 30.88 -8.23
CA ALA A 403 9.65 29.70 -7.40
C ALA A 403 9.97 28.42 -8.20
N ILE A 404 10.09 27.29 -7.49
CA ILE A 404 10.12 25.95 -8.09
C ILE A 404 8.84 25.23 -7.70
N LEU A 405 8.08 24.77 -8.71
CA LEU A 405 6.84 24.02 -8.53
C LEU A 405 7.17 22.53 -8.51
N PRO A 406 6.68 21.79 -7.51
CA PRO A 406 6.92 20.35 -7.45
C PRO A 406 6.19 19.59 -8.57
N GLU A 407 6.67 18.42 -8.90
CA GLU A 407 5.96 17.44 -9.72
C GLU A 407 4.58 17.17 -9.09
N GLY A 408 3.51 17.11 -9.91
CA GLY A 408 2.14 16.94 -9.42
C GLY A 408 1.45 18.20 -8.90
N ALA A 409 2.15 19.35 -8.85
CA ALA A 409 1.50 20.60 -8.44
C ALA A 409 0.38 21.00 -9.40
N VAL A 410 -0.80 21.29 -8.85
CA VAL A 410 -1.93 21.81 -9.62
C VAL A 410 -1.77 23.32 -9.77
N VAL A 411 -1.89 23.83 -10.98
CA VAL A 411 -1.78 25.24 -11.31
C VAL A 411 -2.99 25.71 -12.14
N SER A 412 -3.42 26.96 -11.93
CA SER A 412 -4.48 27.58 -12.72
C SER A 412 -3.88 28.28 -13.93
N LEU A 413 -4.39 27.97 -15.12
CA LEU A 413 -3.98 28.62 -16.38
C LEU A 413 -4.65 29.98 -16.49
N LEU A 414 -3.86 31.05 -16.49
CA LEU A 414 -4.39 32.40 -16.66
C LEU A 414 -4.80 32.68 -18.12
N ALA A 415 -5.73 33.60 -18.33
CA ALA A 415 -6.26 33.92 -19.67
C ALA A 415 -5.25 34.58 -20.62
N THR A 416 -4.02 34.80 -20.19
CA THR A 416 -2.94 35.33 -21.00
C THR A 416 -2.57 34.33 -22.11
N PRO A 417 -2.54 34.72 -23.39
CA PRO A 417 -2.14 33.82 -24.47
C PRO A 417 -0.73 33.25 -24.23
N PRO A 418 -0.50 31.99 -24.68
CA PRO A 418 0.83 31.40 -24.67
C PRO A 418 1.85 32.27 -25.39
N GLN A 419 3.07 32.31 -24.90
CA GLN A 419 4.19 33.03 -25.53
C GLN A 419 5.25 32.04 -25.98
N VAL A 420 5.85 32.29 -27.15
CA VAL A 420 6.98 31.50 -27.64
C VAL A 420 8.24 32.34 -27.51
N GLN A 421 9.19 31.83 -26.70
CA GLN A 421 10.49 32.45 -26.52
C GLN A 421 11.57 31.36 -26.43
N ASP A 422 12.70 31.56 -27.11
CA ASP A 422 13.83 30.63 -27.15
C ASP A 422 13.46 29.19 -27.59
N GLY A 423 12.45 29.07 -28.48
CA GLY A 423 11.96 27.79 -28.98
C GLY A 423 11.04 27.01 -28.01
N LEU A 424 10.70 27.59 -26.87
CA LEU A 424 9.78 27.03 -25.89
C LEU A 424 8.46 27.80 -25.90
N THR A 425 7.36 27.08 -25.71
CA THR A 425 6.05 27.65 -25.41
C THR A 425 5.91 27.85 -23.92
N TRP A 426 5.52 29.04 -23.50
CA TRP A 426 5.34 29.43 -22.11
C TRP A 426 3.88 29.69 -21.81
N ARG A 427 3.43 29.22 -20.62
CA ARG A 427 2.07 29.45 -20.09
C ARG A 427 2.15 30.36 -18.87
N HIS A 428 1.23 31.31 -18.81
CA HIS A 428 1.03 32.14 -17.62
C HIS A 428 0.12 31.42 -16.66
N ILE A 429 0.60 31.18 -15.46
CA ILE A 429 -0.11 30.38 -14.47
C ILE A 429 -0.19 31.10 -13.14
N ARG A 430 -1.12 30.62 -12.27
CA ARG A 430 -1.17 30.96 -10.85
C ARG A 430 -1.06 29.68 -10.03
N THR A 431 -0.21 29.68 -9.02
CA THR A 431 -0.05 28.58 -8.08
C THR A 431 -1.19 28.54 -7.08
N ALA A 432 -1.33 27.44 -6.33
CA ALA A 432 -2.28 27.34 -5.21
C ALA A 432 -2.00 28.36 -4.09
N THR A 433 -0.73 28.80 -3.94
CA THR A 433 -0.34 29.85 -2.97
C THR A 433 -0.62 31.27 -3.47
N GLY A 434 -1.03 31.43 -4.74
CA GLY A 434 -1.38 32.71 -5.33
C GLY A 434 -0.25 33.38 -6.12
N ASP A 435 0.93 32.78 -6.20
CA ASP A 435 2.05 33.31 -7.00
C ASP A 435 1.74 33.20 -8.48
N GLU A 436 2.04 34.23 -9.25
CA GLU A 436 1.84 34.27 -10.69
C GLU A 436 3.17 34.31 -11.44
N GLY A 437 3.20 33.67 -12.60
CA GLY A 437 4.39 33.68 -13.46
C GLY A 437 4.26 32.74 -14.65
N TRP A 438 5.38 32.50 -15.31
CA TRP A 438 5.46 31.77 -16.56
C TRP A 438 6.23 30.45 -16.37
N VAL A 439 5.66 29.38 -16.93
CA VAL A 439 6.27 28.04 -16.94
C VAL A 439 6.29 27.47 -18.34
N GLY A 440 7.20 26.54 -18.61
CA GLY A 440 7.28 25.84 -19.88
C GLY A 440 6.07 24.90 -20.06
N GLU A 441 5.31 25.08 -21.15
CA GLU A 441 4.10 24.28 -21.45
C GLU A 441 4.39 22.78 -21.57
N ALA A 442 5.60 22.41 -22.02
CA ALA A 442 6.01 21.00 -22.17
C ALA A 442 6.04 20.22 -20.85
N PHE A 443 5.95 20.92 -19.71
CA PHE A 443 5.91 20.33 -18.37
C PHE A 443 4.55 20.48 -17.70
N LEU A 444 3.49 20.67 -18.51
CA LEU A 444 2.10 20.72 -18.04
C LEU A 444 1.28 19.63 -18.71
N THR A 445 0.52 18.89 -17.92
CA THR A 445 -0.57 18.05 -18.40
C THR A 445 -1.88 18.79 -18.20
N PHE A 446 -2.70 18.88 -19.22
CA PHE A 446 -3.99 19.57 -19.20
C PHE A 446 -5.09 18.54 -18.93
N GLU A 447 -6.00 18.84 -18.00
CA GLU A 447 -7.23 18.08 -17.79
C GLU A 447 -8.28 18.36 -18.86
#